data_182bc800b9214b8e21c662ecdb5e16bc
#
_entry.id   182bc800b9214b8e21c662ecdb5e16bc
#
_cell.length_a   1.000
_cell.length_b   1.000
_cell.length_c   1.000
_cell.angle_alpha   90.00
_cell.angle_beta   90.00
_cell.angle_gamma   90.00
#
_symmetry.space_group_name_H-M   'P 1'
#
loop_
_entity.id
_entity.type
_entity.pdbx_description
1 polymer ?
#
loop_
_entity_poly.entity_id
_entity_poly.type
_entity_poly.pdbx_seq_one_letter_code
_entity_poly.pdbx_strand_id
1 'polypeptide(L)'
;RCMFPDPPPPGEVPNCSEAGVIGALPGLVGSIQALEVIKLAMGVGETLTSRMLLIDALTMDFREIKIRQNPDCKLCGANPEVTELIDYEIFCGILPSVSVEEHMMSPD
;
A
#
# COMPACT_ATOMS: atom_id res chain seq x y z
N ARG A 1 4.14 0.73 -7.93
CA ARG A 1 4.04 0.10 -9.26
C ARG A 1 5.38 -0.36 -9.81
N CYS A 2 6.50 0.26 -9.40
CA CYS A 2 7.84 -0.21 -9.79
C CYS A 2 8.12 -1.64 -9.30
N MET A 3 7.76 -1.94 -8.05
CA MET A 3 7.95 -3.27 -7.46
C MET A 3 6.79 -4.21 -7.74
N PHE A 4 5.58 -3.68 -7.76
CA PHE A 4 4.34 -4.43 -7.98
C PHE A 4 3.59 -3.79 -9.14
N PRO A 5 3.91 -4.20 -10.38
CA PRO A 5 3.37 -3.58 -11.59
C PRO A 5 1.84 -3.59 -11.64
N ASP A 6 1.24 -4.69 -11.19
CA ASP A 6 -0.20 -4.86 -11.17
C ASP A 6 -0.67 -5.25 -9.77
N PRO A 7 -1.88 -4.83 -9.36
CA PRO A 7 -2.48 -5.34 -8.13
C PRO A 7 -2.73 -6.84 -8.24
N PRO A 8 -2.76 -7.57 -7.10
CA PRO A 8 -3.07 -9.00 -7.14
C PRO A 8 -4.47 -9.23 -7.71
N PRO A 9 -4.71 -10.38 -8.40
CA PRO A 9 -6.05 -10.74 -8.87
C PRO A 9 -7.06 -10.80 -7.72
N PRO A 10 -8.34 -10.51 -8.00
CA PRO A 10 -9.38 -10.58 -6.97
C PRO A 10 -9.40 -11.94 -6.27
N GLY A 11 -9.45 -11.92 -4.94
CA GLY A 11 -9.53 -13.12 -4.11
C GLY A 11 -8.21 -13.85 -3.86
N GLU A 12 -7.10 -13.44 -4.49
CA GLU A 12 -5.79 -14.06 -4.29
C GLU A 12 -5.17 -13.69 -2.94
N VAL A 13 -5.37 -12.44 -2.50
CA VAL A 13 -4.89 -11.96 -1.21
C VAL A 13 -6.09 -11.74 -0.30
N PRO A 14 -6.15 -12.40 0.88
CA PRO A 14 -7.25 -12.18 1.81
C PRO A 14 -7.23 -10.77 2.38
N ASN A 15 -8.41 -10.20 2.60
CA ASN A 15 -8.53 -8.91 3.27
C ASN A 15 -8.41 -9.06 4.80
N CYS A 16 -8.43 -7.95 5.53
CA CYS A 16 -8.33 -7.97 6.99
C CYS A 16 -9.47 -8.72 7.67
N SER A 17 -10.66 -8.71 7.08
CA SER A 17 -11.81 -9.44 7.61
C SER A 17 -11.66 -10.96 7.48
N GLU A 18 -10.94 -11.42 6.47
CA GLU A 18 -10.70 -12.85 6.23
C GLU A 18 -9.51 -13.38 7.02
N ALA A 19 -8.38 -12.67 6.98
CA ALA A 19 -7.13 -13.10 7.59
C ALA A 19 -6.92 -12.58 9.01
N GLY A 20 -7.56 -11.48 9.36
CA GLY A 20 -7.30 -10.76 10.60
C GLY A 20 -6.02 -9.94 10.57
N VAL A 21 -5.86 -9.06 11.54
CA VAL A 21 -4.68 -8.19 11.68
C VAL A 21 -4.36 -8.05 13.16
N ILE A 22 -3.09 -8.21 13.51
CA ILE A 22 -2.59 -7.89 14.84
C ILE A 22 -2.42 -6.37 14.90
N GLY A 23 -3.24 -5.69 15.72
CA GLY A 23 -3.31 -4.23 15.73
C GLY A 23 -2.01 -3.52 16.08
N ALA A 24 -1.13 -4.14 16.86
CA ALA A 24 0.17 -3.58 17.21
C ALA A 24 1.10 -3.44 15.99
N LEU A 25 0.98 -4.31 15.00
CA LEU A 25 1.87 -4.30 13.83
C LEU A 25 1.62 -3.08 12.92
N PRO A 26 0.37 -2.75 12.53
CA PRO A 26 0.11 -1.50 11.84
C PRO A 26 0.52 -0.26 12.65
N GLY A 27 0.41 -0.30 13.97
CA GLY A 27 0.87 0.76 14.84
C GLY A 27 2.38 1.00 14.73
N LEU A 28 3.17 -0.06 14.74
CA LEU A 28 4.61 0.01 14.54
C LEU A 28 4.96 0.59 13.16
N VAL A 29 4.37 0.03 12.12
CA VAL A 29 4.63 0.47 10.74
C VAL A 29 4.18 1.92 10.55
N GLY A 30 3.02 2.30 11.05
CA GLY A 30 2.50 3.66 10.98
C GLY A 30 3.38 4.67 11.70
N SER A 31 3.95 4.30 12.84
CA SER A 31 4.89 5.15 13.57
C SER A 31 6.18 5.38 12.79
N ILE A 32 6.70 4.34 12.14
CA ILE A 32 7.87 4.46 11.26
C ILE A 32 7.55 5.36 10.08
N GLN A 33 6.40 5.20 9.46
CA GLN A 33 5.96 6.06 8.35
C GLN A 33 5.86 7.52 8.78
N ALA A 34 5.31 7.77 9.96
CA ALA A 34 5.22 9.12 10.51
C ALA A 34 6.60 9.76 10.73
N LEU A 35 7.56 8.99 11.23
CA LEU A 35 8.94 9.46 11.38
C LEU A 35 9.58 9.81 10.02
N GLU A 36 9.31 9.01 8.99
CA GLU A 36 9.81 9.30 7.65
C GLU A 36 9.22 10.60 7.09
N VAL A 37 7.92 10.84 7.31
CA VAL A 37 7.28 12.10 6.91
C VAL A 37 7.90 13.30 7.62
N ILE A 38 8.15 13.18 8.91
CA ILE A 38 8.79 14.25 9.71
C ILE A 38 10.20 14.54 9.18
N LYS A 39 10.99 13.51 8.91
CA LYS A 39 12.34 13.70 8.36
C LYS A 39 12.30 14.41 7.00
N LEU A 40 11.38 14.03 6.13
CA LEU A 40 11.20 14.69 4.82
C LEU A 40 10.80 16.15 4.98
N ALA A 41 9.84 16.44 5.86
CA ALA A 41 9.33 17.78 6.07
C ALA A 41 10.37 18.72 6.69
N MET A 42 11.19 18.21 7.60
CA MET A 42 12.20 18.98 8.30
C MET A 42 13.56 18.99 7.59
N GLY A 43 13.77 18.11 6.63
CA GLY A 43 15.06 17.98 5.95
C GLY A 43 16.17 17.47 6.85
N VAL A 44 15.85 16.60 7.82
CA VAL A 44 16.81 16.04 8.79
C VAL A 44 16.94 14.54 8.64
N GLY A 45 18.10 14.01 9.00
CA GLY A 45 18.40 12.60 8.99
C GLY A 45 18.43 12.01 7.58
N GLU A 46 18.35 10.71 7.52
CA GLU A 46 18.30 9.95 6.26
C GLU A 46 16.93 9.30 6.11
N THR A 47 16.27 9.54 4.98
CA THR A 47 14.98 8.92 4.70
C THR A 47 15.15 7.53 4.07
N LEU A 48 14.07 6.75 4.07
CA LEU A 48 14.03 5.44 3.41
C LEU A 48 13.81 5.56 1.90
N THR A 49 14.11 6.70 1.31
CA THR A 49 14.05 6.86 -0.14
C THR A 49 14.98 5.85 -0.83
N SER A 50 14.47 5.14 -1.83
CA SER A 50 15.17 4.08 -2.54
C SER A 50 15.53 2.87 -1.68
N ARG A 51 14.91 2.73 -0.53
CA ARG A 51 15.06 1.58 0.36
C ARG A 51 13.70 1.06 0.80
N MET A 52 13.60 -0.24 0.99
CA MET A 52 12.42 -0.86 1.58
C MET A 52 12.83 -1.51 2.90
N LEU A 53 12.12 -1.17 3.96
CA LEU A 53 12.31 -1.79 5.26
C LEU A 53 11.39 -3.00 5.37
N LEU A 54 11.98 -4.16 5.59
CA LEU A 54 11.25 -5.40 5.83
C LEU A 54 11.27 -5.70 7.32
N ILE A 55 10.09 -5.90 7.88
CA ILE A 55 9.91 -6.14 9.31
C ILE A 55 9.28 -7.51 9.51
N ASP A 56 9.98 -8.39 10.19
CA ASP A 56 9.43 -9.64 10.70
C ASP A 56 9.18 -9.48 12.20
N ALA A 57 7.93 -9.26 12.57
CA ALA A 57 7.56 -8.99 13.96
C ALA A 57 7.62 -10.24 14.84
N LEU A 58 7.58 -11.44 14.27
CA LEU A 58 7.68 -12.67 15.05
C LEU A 58 9.08 -12.91 15.56
N THR A 59 10.08 -12.51 14.80
CA THR A 59 11.50 -12.66 15.18
C THR A 59 12.16 -11.32 15.53
N MET A 60 11.44 -10.20 15.33
CA MET A 60 11.95 -8.83 15.45
C MET A 60 13.18 -8.61 14.57
N ASP A 61 13.16 -9.18 13.39
CA ASP A 61 14.19 -9.00 12.38
C ASP A 61 13.82 -7.84 11.45
N PHE A 62 14.70 -6.87 11.34
CA PHE A 62 14.53 -5.70 10.47
C PHE A 62 15.62 -5.75 9.42
N ARG A 63 15.20 -5.74 8.14
CA ARG A 63 16.13 -5.73 7.01
C ARG A 63 15.80 -4.63 6.05
N GLU A 64 16.83 -4.06 5.44
CA GLU A 64 16.68 -3.10 4.36
C GLU A 64 17.10 -3.72 3.04
N ILE A 65 16.32 -3.49 2.01
CA ILE A 65 16.70 -3.81 0.63
C ILE A 65 16.68 -2.53 -0.20
N LYS A 66 17.60 -2.46 -1.16
CA LYS A 66 17.61 -1.34 -2.11
C LYS A 66 16.55 -1.55 -3.17
N ILE A 67 15.82 -0.49 -3.45
CA ILE A 67 14.84 -0.47 -4.54
C ILE A 67 15.21 0.62 -5.52
N ARG A 68 14.90 0.40 -6.79
CA ARG A 68 15.17 1.35 -7.85
C ARG A 68 13.89 1.63 -8.61
N GLN A 69 13.81 2.84 -9.15
CA GLN A 69 12.73 3.17 -10.06
C GLN A 69 12.84 2.27 -11.30
N ASN A 70 11.74 1.61 -11.65
CA ASN A 70 11.67 0.82 -12.87
C ASN A 70 11.40 1.77 -14.04
N PRO A 71 12.31 1.85 -15.03
CA PRO A 71 12.10 2.72 -16.19
C PRO A 71 10.89 2.32 -17.04
N ASP A 72 10.44 1.06 -16.94
CA ASP A 72 9.25 0.56 -17.63
C ASP A 72 8.01 0.56 -16.73
N CYS A 73 8.05 1.26 -15.58
CA CYS A 73 6.93 1.34 -14.68
C CYS A 73 5.71 1.97 -15.36
N LYS A 74 4.57 1.33 -15.21
CA LYS A 74 3.30 1.78 -15.79
C LYS A 74 2.79 3.09 -15.19
N LEU A 75 3.29 3.48 -14.03
CA LEU A 75 2.90 4.71 -13.34
C LEU A 75 3.91 5.83 -13.50
N CYS A 76 5.19 5.58 -13.21
CA CYS A 76 6.23 6.61 -13.16
C CYS A 76 7.34 6.43 -14.20
N GLY A 77 7.25 5.44 -15.07
CA GLY A 77 8.23 5.18 -16.11
C GLY A 77 8.11 6.14 -17.29
N ALA A 78 8.89 5.85 -18.34
CA ALA A 78 8.95 6.68 -19.55
C ALA A 78 7.64 6.69 -20.33
N ASN A 79 6.85 5.62 -20.28
CA ASN A 79 5.58 5.47 -20.97
C ASN A 79 4.48 5.09 -19.97
N PRO A 80 3.99 6.03 -19.15
CA PRO A 80 2.99 5.71 -18.14
C PRO A 80 1.66 5.31 -18.78
N GLU A 81 1.08 4.21 -18.27
CA GLU A 81 -0.24 3.70 -18.67
C GLU A 81 -1.30 4.00 -17.61
N VAL A 82 -0.88 4.07 -16.34
CA VAL A 82 -1.79 4.33 -15.22
C VAL A 82 -1.96 5.83 -15.05
N THR A 83 -3.07 6.36 -15.53
CA THR A 83 -3.38 7.80 -15.50
C THR A 83 -4.54 8.13 -14.58
N GLU A 84 -5.29 7.13 -14.13
CA GLU A 84 -6.46 7.27 -13.27
C GLU A 84 -6.42 6.23 -12.16
N LEU A 85 -7.15 6.50 -11.09
CA LEU A 85 -7.36 5.51 -10.03
C LEU A 85 -8.31 4.43 -10.54
N ILE A 86 -7.94 3.16 -10.31
CA ILE A 86 -8.83 2.03 -10.61
C ILE A 86 -9.78 1.81 -9.44
N ASP A 87 -10.83 1.03 -9.68
CA ASP A 87 -11.70 0.57 -8.61
C ASP A 87 -11.01 -0.58 -7.87
N TYR A 88 -10.31 -0.24 -6.81
CA TYR A 88 -9.55 -1.21 -6.00
C TYR A 88 -10.45 -2.17 -5.24
N GLU A 89 -11.68 -1.79 -4.93
CA GLU A 89 -12.63 -2.67 -4.26
C GLU A 89 -13.03 -3.83 -5.15
N ILE A 90 -13.41 -3.55 -6.39
CA ILE A 90 -13.69 -4.58 -7.39
C ILE A 90 -12.43 -5.41 -7.65
N PHE A 91 -11.31 -4.75 -7.81
CA PHE A 91 -10.05 -5.41 -8.12
C PHE A 91 -9.59 -6.34 -7.00
N CYS A 92 -9.81 -5.98 -5.73
CA CYS A 92 -9.46 -6.80 -4.57
C CYS A 92 -10.52 -7.86 -4.24
N GLY A 93 -11.59 -7.99 -5.03
CA GLY A 93 -12.64 -8.99 -4.82
C GLY A 93 -13.57 -8.66 -3.66
N ILE A 94 -13.56 -7.42 -3.18
CA ILE A 94 -14.59 -6.90 -2.30
C ILE A 94 -15.81 -6.66 -3.17
N LEU A 95 -16.98 -7.10 -2.71
CA LEU A 95 -18.24 -7.15 -3.45
C LEU A 95 -18.43 -5.98 -4.42
N PRO A 96 -18.99 -6.25 -5.64
CA PRO A 96 -19.27 -5.18 -6.59
C PRO A 96 -20.10 -4.12 -5.91
N SER A 97 -19.66 -2.90 -6.03
CA SER A 97 -20.22 -1.73 -5.43
C SER A 97 -21.75 -1.73 -5.45
N VAL A 98 -22.34 -1.94 -4.32
CA VAL A 98 -23.56 -1.19 -4.03
C VAL A 98 -23.14 0.26 -4.25
N SER A 99 -23.64 0.90 -5.26
CA SER A 99 -23.31 2.27 -5.56
C SER A 99 -23.47 3.08 -4.28
N VAL A 100 -22.55 3.99 -4.03
CA VAL A 100 -22.62 4.90 -2.87
C VAL A 100 -23.99 5.59 -2.82
N GLU A 101 -24.63 5.76 -3.97
CA GLU A 101 -25.99 6.29 -4.10
C GLU A 101 -27.05 5.38 -3.50
N GLU A 102 -26.94 4.06 -3.69
CA GLU A 102 -27.88 3.11 -3.08
C GLU A 102 -27.77 3.06 -1.57
N HIS A 103 -26.55 3.23 -1.04
CA HIS A 103 -26.34 3.24 0.40
C HIS A 103 -26.82 4.54 1.06
N MET A 104 -26.77 5.66 0.34
CA MET A 104 -27.33 6.94 0.79
C MET A 104 -28.85 7.02 0.65
N MET A 105 -29.44 6.24 -0.23
CA MET A 105 -30.90 6.20 -0.47
C MET A 105 -31.62 5.11 0.30
N SER A 106 -30.92 4.22 0.99
CA SER A 106 -31.47 3.19 1.84
C SER A 106 -31.90 3.81 3.16
N PRO A 107 -33.21 4.02 3.45
CA PRO A 107 -33.62 4.41 4.78
C PRO A 107 -33.32 3.25 5.74
N ASP A 108 -32.87 3.56 6.91
CA ASP A 108 -32.53 2.61 7.98
C ASP A 108 -33.60 1.53 8.21
#